data_94761b0feffa1f3b254bb7615544ec3a
#
_entry.id   94761b0feffa1f3b254bb7615544ec3a
#
_cell.length_a   1.000
_cell.length_b   1.000
_cell.length_c   1.000
_cell.angle_alpha   90.00
_cell.angle_beta   90.00
_cell.angle_gamma   90.00
#
_symmetry.space_group_name_H-M   'P 1'
#
loop_
_entity.id
_entity.type
_entity.pdbx_description
1 polymer ?
#
loop_
_entity_poly.entity_id
_entity_poly.type
_entity_poly.pdbx_seq_one_letter_code
_entity_poly.pdbx_strand_id
1 'polypeptide(L)'
;MVHHLPYIVDLDTEDLDYPSLQEWVEAHALIMDSLVLEGSEIMLIDETIDSITLIEFWLDNDVAALVDLTREGIKEALGNNMAHWATREEYGKAAKARDLLEKLNKR
;
A
#
# COMPACT_ATOMS: atom_id res chain seq x y z
N MET A 1 -2.45 16.13 -9.47
CA MET A 1 -2.37 15.41 -8.18
C MET A 1 -1.00 14.76 -8.08
N VAL A 2 -0.32 14.95 -6.96
CA VAL A 2 1.01 14.36 -6.73
C VAL A 2 0.81 13.00 -6.05
N HIS A 3 1.31 11.95 -6.68
CA HIS A 3 1.33 10.62 -6.09
C HIS A 3 2.72 10.37 -5.49
N HIS A 4 2.75 9.79 -4.29
CA HIS A 4 3.98 9.53 -3.56
C HIS A 4 4.47 8.07 -3.72
N LEU A 5 3.90 7.35 -4.68
CA LEU A 5 4.32 5.99 -4.97
C LEU A 5 5.42 5.93 -6.02
N PRO A 6 6.35 4.99 -5.90
CA PRO A 6 6.49 4.07 -4.77
C PRO A 6 7.11 4.76 -3.54
N TYR A 7 6.78 4.25 -2.36
CA TYR A 7 7.42 4.65 -1.12
C TYR A 7 8.82 4.03 -1.06
N ILE A 8 9.83 4.84 -0.84
CA ILE A 8 11.22 4.38 -0.86
C ILE A 8 11.70 4.11 0.55
N VAL A 9 12.22 2.90 0.79
CA VAL A 9 12.85 2.51 2.05
C VAL A 9 14.33 2.24 1.76
N ASP A 10 15.21 3.04 2.35
CA ASP A 10 16.65 2.87 2.22
C ASP A 10 17.15 1.97 3.36
N LEU A 11 17.45 0.71 3.04
CA LEU A 11 17.88 -0.27 4.03
C LEU A 11 19.28 0.03 4.59
N ASP A 12 20.08 0.85 3.89
CA ASP A 12 21.39 1.26 4.39
C ASP A 12 21.29 2.21 5.59
N THR A 13 20.20 2.98 5.68
CA THR A 13 19.97 3.95 6.74
C THR A 13 18.98 3.47 7.80
N GLU A 14 18.19 2.44 7.49
CA GLU A 14 17.24 1.86 8.43
C GLU A 14 17.97 1.00 9.45
N ASP A 15 17.43 0.99 10.68
CA ASP A 15 17.89 0.06 11.70
C ASP A 15 17.34 -1.32 11.33
N LEU A 16 18.22 -2.23 10.93
CA LEU A 16 17.86 -3.56 10.45
C LEU A 16 17.54 -4.55 11.59
N ASP A 17 16.74 -4.11 12.57
CA ASP A 17 16.26 -4.97 13.65
C ASP A 17 15.21 -5.97 13.18
N TYR A 18 14.75 -5.84 11.93
CA TYR A 18 13.71 -6.70 11.40
C TYR A 18 14.33 -7.89 10.64
N PRO A 19 14.06 -9.13 11.07
CA PRO A 19 14.66 -10.31 10.41
C PRO A 19 14.17 -10.54 8.99
N SER A 20 13.05 -9.91 8.58
CA SER A 20 12.55 -10.02 7.21
C SER A 20 11.82 -8.75 6.78
N LEU A 21 11.68 -8.56 5.45
CA LEU A 21 10.93 -7.44 4.90
C LEU A 21 9.44 -7.54 5.27
N GLN A 22 8.90 -8.75 5.40
CA GLN A 22 7.53 -8.95 5.85
C GLN A 22 7.32 -8.39 7.25
N GLU A 23 8.26 -8.62 8.17
CA GLU A 23 8.18 -8.06 9.52
C GLU A 23 8.28 -6.53 9.51
N TRP A 24 9.10 -5.97 8.62
CA TRP A 24 9.15 -4.52 8.44
C TRP A 24 7.77 -3.98 8.04
N VAL A 25 7.13 -4.60 7.05
CA VAL A 25 5.80 -4.19 6.56
C VAL A 25 4.77 -4.29 7.69
N GLU A 26 4.77 -5.37 8.45
CA GLU A 26 3.86 -5.56 9.57
C GLU A 26 4.05 -4.50 10.67
N ALA A 27 5.31 -4.16 10.96
CA ALA A 27 5.65 -3.15 11.96
C ALA A 27 5.24 -1.73 11.51
N HIS A 28 5.12 -1.52 10.19
CA HIS A 28 4.75 -0.23 9.60
C HIS A 28 3.35 -0.29 8.94
N ALA A 29 2.42 -0.96 9.61
CA ALA A 29 1.07 -1.19 9.07
C ALA A 29 0.34 0.10 8.70
N LEU A 30 0.53 1.19 9.46
CA LEU A 30 -0.10 2.47 9.15
C LEU A 30 0.38 3.02 7.80
N ILE A 31 1.68 2.94 7.54
CA ILE A 31 2.25 3.35 6.25
C ILE A 31 1.67 2.48 5.14
N MET A 32 1.68 1.17 5.33
CA MET A 32 1.17 0.22 4.33
C MET A 32 -0.30 0.48 4.00
N ASP A 33 -1.14 0.68 5.03
CA ASP A 33 -2.57 0.95 4.82
C ASP A 33 -2.79 2.26 4.07
N SER A 34 -1.97 3.29 4.33
CA SER A 34 -2.02 4.56 3.60
C SER A 34 -1.64 4.38 2.13
N LEU A 35 -0.62 3.56 1.85
CA LEU A 35 -0.18 3.28 0.48
C LEU A 35 -1.23 2.49 -0.30
N VAL A 36 -1.96 1.60 0.37
CA VAL A 36 -3.08 0.86 -0.25
C VAL A 36 -4.16 1.82 -0.72
N LEU A 37 -4.53 2.82 0.09
CA LEU A 37 -5.51 3.83 -0.32
C LEU A 37 -5.02 4.61 -1.53
N GLU A 38 -3.76 5.05 -1.52
CA GLU A 38 -3.18 5.82 -2.63
C GLU A 38 -3.10 4.98 -3.91
N GLY A 39 -2.63 3.75 -3.82
CA GLY A 39 -2.57 2.83 -4.96
C GLY A 39 -3.94 2.54 -5.55
N SER A 40 -4.95 2.41 -4.70
CA SER A 40 -6.34 2.19 -5.12
C SER A 40 -6.88 3.37 -5.92
N GLU A 41 -6.57 4.59 -5.50
CA GLU A 41 -6.98 5.79 -6.23
C GLU A 41 -6.36 5.85 -7.63
N ILE A 42 -5.07 5.50 -7.73
CA ILE A 42 -4.37 5.46 -9.01
C ILE A 42 -5.01 4.43 -9.94
N MET A 43 -5.29 3.22 -9.44
CA MET A 43 -5.91 2.16 -10.23
C MET A 43 -7.34 2.48 -10.64
N LEU A 44 -8.05 3.27 -9.83
CA LEU A 44 -9.41 3.71 -10.17
C LEU A 44 -9.39 4.71 -11.32
N ILE A 45 -8.41 5.61 -11.33
CA ILE A 45 -8.26 6.62 -12.37
C ILE A 45 -7.78 6.01 -13.69
N ASP A 46 -6.82 5.08 -13.63
CA ASP A 46 -6.22 4.47 -14.82
C ASP A 46 -6.55 2.97 -14.86
N GLU A 47 -7.50 2.61 -15.70
CA GLU A 47 -7.97 1.24 -15.86
C GLU A 47 -6.96 0.32 -16.54
N THR A 48 -5.92 0.88 -17.18
CA THR A 48 -4.89 0.10 -17.87
C THR A 48 -3.83 -0.47 -16.94
N ILE A 49 -3.78 0.02 -15.68
CA ILE A 49 -2.81 -0.44 -14.69
C ILE A 49 -3.27 -1.78 -14.12
N ASP A 50 -2.50 -2.84 -14.34
CA ASP A 50 -2.78 -4.19 -13.84
C ASP A 50 -2.11 -4.46 -12.50
N SER A 51 -0.99 -3.80 -12.23
CA SER A 51 -0.29 -3.91 -10.96
C SER A 51 0.37 -2.58 -10.61
N ILE A 52 0.67 -2.38 -9.34
CA ILE A 52 1.28 -1.14 -8.86
C ILE A 52 2.32 -1.47 -7.79
N THR A 53 3.45 -0.76 -7.84
CA THR A 53 4.51 -0.88 -6.83
C THR A 53 4.21 0.11 -5.71
N LEU A 54 3.98 -0.40 -4.49
CA LEU A 54 3.73 0.43 -3.31
C LEU A 54 5.01 0.82 -2.60
N ILE A 55 5.98 -0.10 -2.51
CA ILE A 55 7.22 0.12 -1.76
C ILE A 55 8.39 -0.43 -2.57
N GLU A 56 9.49 0.34 -2.61
CA GLU A 56 10.79 -0.13 -3.09
C GLU A 56 11.77 -0.13 -1.92
N PHE A 57 12.41 -1.28 -1.69
CA PHE A 57 13.48 -1.40 -0.72
C PHE A 57 14.82 -1.33 -1.44
N TRP A 58 15.67 -0.40 -1.01
CA TRP A 58 16.97 -0.14 -1.63
C TRP A 58 18.10 -0.55 -0.68
N LEU A 59 19.12 -1.19 -1.24
CA LEU A 59 20.33 -1.58 -0.51
C LEU A 59 21.52 -1.39 -1.45
N ASP A 60 22.58 -0.75 -0.98
CA ASP A 60 23.80 -0.50 -1.75
C ASP A 60 23.51 0.19 -3.09
N ASN A 61 22.62 1.19 -3.08
CA ASN A 61 22.20 1.98 -4.24
C ASN A 61 21.51 1.15 -5.34
N ASP A 62 20.92 0.00 -4.98
CA ASP A 62 20.18 -0.84 -5.90
C ASP A 62 18.87 -1.30 -5.28
N VAL A 63 17.90 -1.61 -6.13
CA VAL A 63 16.61 -2.12 -5.65
C VAL A 63 16.80 -3.56 -5.18
N ALA A 64 16.57 -3.80 -3.90
CA ALA A 64 16.71 -5.12 -3.29
C ALA A 64 15.39 -5.89 -3.31
N ALA A 65 14.24 -5.19 -3.16
CA ALA A 65 12.92 -5.82 -3.14
C ALA A 65 11.84 -4.82 -3.45
N LEU A 66 10.69 -5.33 -3.91
CA LEU A 66 9.52 -4.53 -4.21
C LEU A 66 8.29 -5.11 -3.50
N VAL A 67 7.37 -4.23 -3.12
CA VAL A 67 6.02 -4.63 -2.70
C VAL A 67 5.07 -4.19 -3.82
N ASP A 68 4.66 -5.15 -4.64
CA ASP A 68 3.74 -4.93 -5.74
C ASP A 68 2.39 -5.55 -5.40
N LEU A 69 1.32 -4.88 -5.82
CA LEU A 69 -0.02 -5.46 -5.75
C LEU A 69 -0.68 -5.42 -7.11
N THR A 70 -1.31 -6.54 -7.49
CA THR A 70 -2.18 -6.61 -8.65
C THR A 70 -3.49 -5.90 -8.35
N ARG A 71 -4.32 -5.69 -9.38
CA ARG A 71 -5.65 -5.11 -9.18
C ARG A 71 -6.49 -5.93 -8.20
N GLU A 72 -6.45 -7.25 -8.31
CA GLU A 72 -7.14 -8.14 -7.36
C GLU A 72 -6.54 -8.05 -5.96
N GLY A 73 -5.21 -7.97 -5.87
CA GLY A 73 -4.51 -7.78 -4.60
C GLY A 73 -4.89 -6.49 -3.89
N ILE A 74 -5.05 -5.40 -4.64
CA ILE A 74 -5.50 -4.11 -4.10
C ILE A 74 -6.92 -4.22 -3.53
N LYS A 75 -7.83 -4.90 -4.23
CA LYS A 75 -9.21 -5.11 -3.75
C LYS A 75 -9.23 -5.87 -2.43
N GLU A 76 -8.45 -6.94 -2.35
CA GLU A 76 -8.32 -7.73 -1.11
C GLU A 76 -7.74 -6.87 0.02
N ALA A 77 -6.69 -6.11 -0.29
CA ALA A 77 -6.05 -5.21 0.69
C ALA A 77 -7.02 -4.14 1.18
N LEU A 78 -7.88 -3.60 0.31
CA LEU A 78 -8.90 -2.62 0.73
C LEU A 78 -9.91 -3.22 1.69
N GLY A 79 -10.30 -4.48 1.49
CA GLY A 79 -11.17 -5.18 2.42
C GLY A 79 -10.58 -5.24 3.83
N ASN A 80 -9.30 -5.58 3.93
CA ASN A 80 -8.58 -5.59 5.21
C ASN A 80 -8.38 -4.17 5.76
N ASN A 81 -8.15 -3.22 4.87
CA ASN A 81 -7.90 -1.81 5.17
C ASN A 81 -9.06 -1.18 5.94
N MET A 82 -10.31 -1.49 5.55
CA MET A 82 -11.49 -0.99 6.25
C MET A 82 -11.46 -1.32 7.74
N ALA A 83 -11.16 -2.59 8.07
CA ALA A 83 -11.09 -3.03 9.44
C ALA A 83 -9.93 -2.37 10.21
N HIS A 84 -8.78 -2.21 9.55
CA HIS A 84 -7.61 -1.57 10.16
C HIS A 84 -7.90 -0.11 10.53
N TRP A 85 -8.50 0.65 9.61
CA TRP A 85 -8.83 2.05 9.87
C TRP A 85 -9.91 2.19 10.94
N ALA A 86 -10.93 1.31 10.92
CA ALA A 86 -11.98 1.31 11.94
C ALA A 86 -11.42 1.02 13.32
N THR A 87 -10.47 0.08 13.44
CA THR A 87 -9.80 -0.24 14.70
C THR A 87 -9.04 0.96 15.27
N ARG A 88 -8.50 1.80 14.38
CA ARG A 88 -7.81 3.05 14.78
C ARG A 88 -8.77 4.22 15.01
N GLU A 89 -10.07 3.99 14.89
CA GLU A 89 -11.12 5.02 14.97
C GLU A 89 -11.00 6.08 13.84
N GLU A 90 -10.34 5.73 12.75
CA GLU A 90 -10.22 6.56 11.55
C GLU A 90 -11.35 6.21 10.57
N TYR A 91 -12.58 6.54 10.98
CA TYR A 91 -13.79 6.14 10.25
C TYR A 91 -13.92 6.78 8.86
N GLY A 92 -13.37 7.98 8.70
CA GLY A 92 -13.32 8.64 7.38
C GLY A 92 -12.49 7.85 6.38
N LYS A 93 -11.34 7.33 6.82
CA LYS A 93 -10.48 6.51 5.97
C LYS A 93 -11.09 5.12 5.73
N ALA A 94 -11.75 4.56 6.72
CA ALA A 94 -12.48 3.29 6.55
C ALA A 94 -13.58 3.43 5.50
N ALA A 95 -14.35 4.53 5.53
CA ALA A 95 -15.37 4.82 4.54
C ALA A 95 -14.77 5.02 3.15
N LYS A 96 -13.62 5.71 3.07
CA LYS A 96 -12.90 5.90 1.80
C LYS A 96 -12.46 4.56 1.20
N ALA A 97 -11.92 3.66 2.01
CA ALA A 97 -11.53 2.33 1.56
C ALA A 97 -12.72 1.54 1.02
N ARG A 98 -13.86 1.60 1.72
CA ARG A 98 -15.10 0.97 1.27
C ARG A 98 -15.55 1.52 -0.09
N ASP A 99 -15.57 2.83 -0.24
CA ASP A 99 -16.02 3.47 -1.46
C ASP A 99 -15.11 3.14 -2.65
N LEU A 100 -13.79 3.13 -2.42
CA LEU A 100 -12.82 2.73 -3.44
C LEU A 100 -13.02 1.28 -3.86
N LEU A 101 -13.25 0.38 -2.91
CA LEU A 101 -13.49 -1.03 -3.20
C LEU A 101 -14.75 -1.22 -4.04
N GLU A 102 -15.84 -0.53 -3.68
CA GLU A 102 -17.08 -0.57 -4.44
C GLU A 102 -16.87 -0.11 -5.88
N LYS A 103 -16.16 1.00 -6.07
CA LYS A 103 -15.89 1.56 -7.40
C LYS A 103 -15.01 0.63 -8.23
N LEU A 104 -13.99 0.02 -7.63
CA LEU A 104 -13.11 -0.93 -8.33
C LEU A 104 -13.87 -2.20 -8.73
N ASN A 105 -14.79 -2.67 -7.89
CA ASN A 105 -15.59 -3.87 -8.19
C ASN A 105 -16.63 -3.64 -9.30
N LYS A 106 -16.96 -2.41 -9.61
CA LYS A 106 -17.92 -2.08 -10.69
C LYS A 106 -17.26 -2.04 -12.07
N ARG A 107 -15.95 -2.21 -12.14
CA ARG A 107 -15.21 -2.12 -13.41
C ARG A 107 -14.75 -3.48 -13.92
#